data_111ae30b2c1a74aaf5755621ad4f019c
#
_entry.id   111ae30b2c1a74aaf5755621ad4f019c
#
_cell.length_a   1.000
_cell.length_b   1.000
_cell.length_c   1.000
_cell.angle_alpha   90.00
_cell.angle_beta   90.00
_cell.angle_gamma   90.00
#
_symmetry.space_group_name_H-M   'P 1'
#
loop_
_entity.id
_entity.type
_entity.pdbx_description
1 polymer ?
#
loop_
_entity_poly.entity_id
_entity_poly.type
_entity_poly.pdbx_seq_one_letter_code
_entity_poly.pdbx_strand_id
1 'polypeptide(L)'
;MSINRNHQFYKLVFEGILLTMFFSLYSCSNNDNEAVDVIPPSSYDSLKPIGFGENTTGGNNQNITVVTNAEQLAEAVSGANPATIYVQGDITLDNMLAVGSNKSIIGLYGATISNLNCNENAGIFLLKGSNNVIIRNLTLLGPGAYDIDANYSDNISLVGAKNVWVDHCDIQDGIDGNFDIVEGSDSICVSWTRFRYLIAPKGGGSGGSDDHRNCNLIGNSNNTADLDAGHLNCTFICCWWGDGCSERCPRVRFGKVRVVNCLYDGNDFKYCVGYGVYSNIYVEKCAFVSEKAKKKALKDYRGDKDFNIKVVDCLGIDDVELSQGEWGQFVPNYDYKAFNADMVESVLKNSENGAGATLKILL
;
A
#
# COMPACT_ATOMS: atom_id res chain seq x y z
N MET A 1 33.88 -78.60 -24.41
CA MET A 1 32.56 -78.49 -23.73
C MET A 1 32.19 -77.05 -23.65
N SER A 2 31.25 -76.66 -24.46
CA SER A 2 30.90 -75.26 -24.76
C SER A 2 29.93 -74.71 -23.76
N ILE A 3 30.14 -73.46 -23.32
CA ILE A 3 29.23 -72.68 -22.56
C ILE A 3 28.84 -71.49 -23.41
N ASN A 4 27.54 -71.44 -23.83
CA ASN A 4 26.96 -70.34 -24.53
C ASN A 4 26.46 -69.32 -23.54
N ARG A 5 26.86 -68.07 -23.69
CA ARG A 5 26.31 -66.92 -23.00
C ARG A 5 25.38 -66.18 -23.93
N ASN A 6 24.12 -66.11 -23.57
CA ASN A 6 23.14 -65.19 -24.18
C ASN A 6 23.08 -63.88 -23.44
N HIS A 7 23.48 -62.81 -24.08
CA HIS A 7 23.20 -61.45 -23.66
C HIS A 7 21.88 -60.98 -24.24
N GLN A 8 20.92 -60.71 -23.40
CA GLN A 8 19.72 -59.97 -23.78
C GLN A 8 19.99 -58.47 -23.57
N PHE A 9 19.93 -57.71 -24.65
CA PHE A 9 19.91 -56.27 -24.66
C PHE A 9 18.46 -55.81 -24.40
N TYR A 10 18.23 -55.05 -23.32
CA TYR A 10 17.03 -54.27 -23.13
C TYR A 10 17.10 -52.99 -23.98
N LYS A 11 16.22 -52.87 -24.99
CA LYS A 11 15.96 -51.64 -25.70
C LYS A 11 15.06 -50.77 -24.84
N LEU A 12 15.56 -49.64 -24.36
CA LEU A 12 14.72 -48.55 -23.86
C LEU A 12 14.10 -47.80 -25.04
N VAL A 13 12.80 -47.85 -25.11
CA VAL A 13 12.01 -47.02 -26.06
C VAL A 13 11.79 -45.67 -25.37
N PHE A 14 12.44 -44.63 -25.87
CA PHE A 14 12.11 -43.25 -25.55
C PHE A 14 10.90 -42.84 -26.39
N GLU A 15 9.73 -42.72 -25.78
CA GLU A 15 8.61 -42.02 -26.40
C GLU A 15 8.83 -40.51 -26.26
N GLY A 16 9.21 -39.86 -27.36
CA GLY A 16 9.28 -38.43 -27.47
C GLY A 16 7.87 -37.86 -27.59
N ILE A 17 7.46 -37.09 -26.61
CA ILE A 17 6.26 -36.24 -26.70
C ILE A 17 6.61 -35.07 -27.61
N LEU A 18 6.04 -35.12 -28.83
CA LEU A 18 6.15 -34.03 -29.82
C LEU A 18 5.17 -32.91 -29.40
N LEU A 19 5.72 -31.85 -28.79
CA LEU A 19 4.96 -30.61 -28.48
C LEU A 19 4.78 -29.83 -29.80
N THR A 20 3.64 -29.99 -30.45
CA THR A 20 3.28 -29.18 -31.63
C THR A 20 2.94 -27.78 -31.20
N MET A 21 3.90 -26.84 -31.39
CA MET A 21 3.64 -25.41 -31.38
C MET A 21 2.74 -25.04 -32.56
N PHE A 22 1.48 -24.70 -32.31
CA PHE A 22 0.65 -24.01 -33.29
C PHE A 22 1.10 -22.55 -33.37
N PHE A 23 1.90 -22.22 -34.39
CA PHE A 23 2.04 -20.86 -34.85
C PHE A 23 0.82 -20.52 -35.70
N SER A 24 -0.14 -19.81 -35.11
CA SER A 24 -1.15 -19.12 -35.91
C SER A 24 -0.53 -17.85 -36.49
N LEU A 25 -0.27 -17.88 -37.78
CA LEU A 25 0.05 -16.70 -38.57
C LEU A 25 -1.19 -15.82 -38.66
N TYR A 26 -1.28 -14.80 -37.83
CA TYR A 26 -2.23 -13.72 -38.04
C TYR A 26 -1.66 -12.76 -39.09
N SER A 27 -2.36 -12.69 -40.22
CA SER A 27 -2.16 -11.75 -41.31
C SER A 27 -2.40 -10.34 -40.81
N CYS A 28 -1.43 -9.43 -41.04
CA CYS A 28 -1.61 -8.00 -40.88
C CYS A 28 -2.72 -7.46 -41.80
N SER A 29 -3.79 -6.95 -41.21
CA SER A 29 -4.59 -5.90 -41.87
C SER A 29 -4.56 -4.67 -40.98
N ASN A 30 -4.18 -3.55 -41.60
CA ASN A 30 -4.06 -2.24 -40.97
C ASN A 30 -5.39 -1.72 -40.45
N ASN A 31 -5.28 -0.96 -39.38
CA ASN A 31 -6.18 -0.03 -38.69
C ASN A 31 -6.92 -0.64 -37.52
N ASP A 32 -6.46 -0.16 -36.41
CA ASP A 32 -7.16 0.44 -35.28
C ASP A 32 -6.28 0.26 -34.05
N ASN A 33 -6.13 1.31 -33.28
CA ASN A 33 -5.49 1.31 -31.97
C ASN A 33 -6.31 0.41 -31.02
N GLU A 34 -6.18 -0.91 -31.17
CA GLU A 34 -6.64 -1.82 -30.11
C GLU A 34 -5.71 -1.59 -28.90
N ALA A 35 -6.29 -1.05 -27.84
CA ALA A 35 -5.63 -1.00 -26.56
C ALA A 35 -5.20 -2.43 -26.21
N VAL A 36 -3.90 -2.68 -26.19
CA VAL A 36 -3.36 -3.96 -25.75
C VAL A 36 -3.78 -4.14 -24.28
N ASP A 37 -4.65 -5.10 -24.00
CA ASP A 37 -5.03 -5.44 -22.64
C ASP A 37 -3.77 -5.79 -21.85
N VAL A 38 -3.36 -4.88 -20.96
CA VAL A 38 -2.22 -5.12 -20.07
C VAL A 38 -2.67 -6.15 -19.03
N ILE A 39 -2.10 -7.34 -19.11
CA ILE A 39 -2.33 -8.39 -18.10
C ILE A 39 -1.85 -7.82 -16.75
N PRO A 40 -2.69 -7.84 -15.69
CA PRO A 40 -2.26 -7.40 -14.39
C PRO A 40 -1.02 -8.17 -13.93
N PRO A 41 -0.02 -7.51 -13.35
CA PRO A 41 1.10 -8.22 -12.76
C PRO A 41 0.58 -9.21 -11.73
N SER A 42 1.15 -10.41 -11.66
CA SER A 42 0.93 -11.25 -10.50
C SER A 42 1.50 -10.54 -9.27
N SER A 43 0.91 -10.70 -8.10
CA SER A 43 1.43 -10.10 -6.87
C SER A 43 2.87 -10.53 -6.55
N TYR A 44 3.33 -11.63 -7.13
CA TYR A 44 4.71 -12.09 -7.09
C TYR A 44 5.68 -11.16 -7.85
N ASP A 45 5.19 -10.38 -8.82
CA ASP A 45 6.05 -9.49 -9.62
C ASP A 45 6.42 -8.20 -8.90
N SER A 46 5.76 -7.85 -7.80
CA SER A 46 6.16 -6.74 -6.93
C SER A 46 7.27 -7.15 -5.93
N LEU A 47 8.37 -7.63 -6.45
CA LEU A 47 9.55 -7.94 -5.61
C LEU A 47 10.30 -6.68 -5.17
N LYS A 48 9.91 -5.53 -5.66
CA LYS A 48 10.54 -4.23 -5.39
C LYS A 48 9.52 -3.10 -5.41
N PRO A 49 9.76 -2.02 -4.67
CA PRO A 49 8.91 -0.84 -4.72
C PRO A 49 8.99 -0.15 -6.09
N ILE A 50 7.96 0.61 -6.41
CA ILE A 50 7.81 1.33 -7.67
C ILE A 50 7.54 2.81 -7.37
N GLY A 51 7.86 3.67 -8.29
CA GLY A 51 7.56 5.09 -8.21
C GLY A 51 8.43 5.82 -7.19
N PHE A 52 7.86 6.68 -6.39
CA PHE A 52 8.66 7.51 -5.49
C PHE A 52 9.48 6.70 -4.48
N GLY A 53 9.00 5.51 -4.06
CA GLY A 53 9.72 4.63 -3.14
C GLY A 53 10.71 3.67 -3.79
N GLU A 54 10.99 3.75 -5.09
CA GLU A 54 11.75 2.75 -5.87
C GLU A 54 13.16 2.44 -5.35
N ASN A 55 13.75 3.37 -4.61
CA ASN A 55 15.09 3.22 -4.04
C ASN A 55 15.11 2.54 -2.66
N THR A 56 13.97 2.09 -2.14
CA THR A 56 13.89 1.44 -0.83
C THR A 56 14.41 0.01 -0.91
N THR A 57 15.40 -0.32 -0.09
CA THR A 57 16.05 -1.64 -0.03
C THR A 57 15.91 -2.34 1.33
N GLY A 58 15.45 -1.60 2.35
CA GLY A 58 15.24 -2.11 3.71
C GLY A 58 16.51 -2.67 4.35
N GLY A 59 16.38 -3.77 5.06
CA GLY A 59 17.48 -4.47 5.73
C GLY A 59 18.42 -5.23 4.80
N ASN A 60 18.10 -5.33 3.51
CA ASN A 60 18.93 -5.96 2.47
C ASN A 60 19.45 -7.35 2.87
N ASN A 61 18.60 -8.18 3.45
CA ASN A 61 18.89 -9.53 3.95
C ASN A 61 20.04 -9.61 4.95
N GLN A 62 20.33 -8.52 5.66
CA GLN A 62 21.33 -8.51 6.72
C GLN A 62 20.67 -8.74 8.09
N ASN A 63 21.42 -9.29 9.03
CA ASN A 63 20.98 -9.54 10.41
C ASN A 63 19.58 -10.14 10.48
N ILE A 64 19.42 -11.30 9.80
CA ILE A 64 18.14 -11.99 9.69
C ILE A 64 17.75 -12.54 11.07
N THR A 65 16.55 -12.20 11.52
CA THR A 65 15.99 -12.72 12.77
C THR A 65 14.51 -13.05 12.62
N VAL A 66 14.02 -13.99 13.42
CA VAL A 66 12.60 -14.30 13.56
C VAL A 66 12.16 -13.85 14.94
N VAL A 67 11.06 -13.10 14.98
CA VAL A 67 10.50 -12.57 16.22
C VAL A 67 9.09 -13.11 16.45
N THR A 68 8.77 -13.46 17.70
CA THR A 68 7.51 -14.08 18.09
C THR A 68 6.82 -13.36 19.26
N ASN A 69 7.41 -12.29 19.78
CA ASN A 69 6.86 -11.49 20.86
C ASN A 69 7.28 -10.01 20.76
N ALA A 70 6.64 -9.16 21.56
CA ALA A 70 6.82 -7.71 21.52
C ALA A 70 8.24 -7.26 21.89
N GLU A 71 8.90 -7.90 22.86
CA GLU A 71 10.25 -7.55 23.30
C GLU A 71 11.27 -7.79 22.17
N GLN A 72 11.23 -8.98 21.55
CA GLN A 72 12.08 -9.30 20.41
C GLN A 72 11.85 -8.36 19.24
N LEU A 73 10.57 -8.04 18.92
CA LEU A 73 10.24 -7.12 17.85
C LEU A 73 10.78 -5.71 18.15
N ALA A 74 10.56 -5.19 19.36
CA ALA A 74 11.04 -3.87 19.77
C ALA A 74 12.56 -3.73 19.68
N GLU A 75 13.30 -4.76 20.10
CA GLU A 75 14.76 -4.81 19.96
C GLU A 75 15.17 -4.81 18.49
N ALA A 76 14.59 -5.70 17.66
CA ALA A 76 14.97 -5.90 16.27
C ALA A 76 14.69 -4.68 15.39
N VAL A 77 13.59 -3.94 15.61
CA VAL A 77 13.24 -2.75 14.81
C VAL A 77 14.03 -1.52 15.22
N SER A 78 14.74 -1.54 16.35
CA SER A 78 15.44 -0.37 16.89
C SER A 78 16.71 -0.01 16.11
N GLY A 79 17.18 1.25 16.28
CA GLY A 79 18.46 1.73 15.77
C GLY A 79 18.59 1.73 14.26
N ALA A 80 19.81 2.02 13.75
CA ALA A 80 20.06 2.21 12.32
C ALA A 80 20.76 1.04 11.62
N ASN A 81 21.16 0.01 12.36
CA ASN A 81 21.84 -1.15 11.76
C ASN A 81 20.87 -1.90 10.83
N PRO A 82 21.30 -2.29 9.63
CA PRO A 82 20.46 -3.06 8.72
C PRO A 82 19.98 -4.36 9.37
N ALA A 83 18.69 -4.66 9.26
CA ALA A 83 18.12 -5.91 9.76
C ALA A 83 16.93 -6.36 8.92
N THR A 84 16.82 -7.66 8.67
CA THR A 84 15.66 -8.32 8.08
C THR A 84 14.96 -9.15 9.15
N ILE A 85 13.74 -8.77 9.48
CA ILE A 85 12.98 -9.22 10.64
C ILE A 85 11.75 -9.96 10.13
N TYR A 86 11.68 -11.26 10.37
CA TYR A 86 10.49 -12.05 10.08
C TYR A 86 9.61 -12.13 11.33
N VAL A 87 8.37 -11.65 11.19
CA VAL A 87 7.36 -11.72 12.25
C VAL A 87 6.60 -13.02 12.12
N GLN A 88 6.55 -13.83 13.17
CA GLN A 88 5.88 -15.12 13.19
C GLN A 88 4.74 -15.12 14.23
N GLY A 89 3.52 -15.42 13.78
CA GLY A 89 2.34 -15.51 14.63
C GLY A 89 1.81 -14.15 15.06
N ASP A 90 1.12 -14.12 16.18
CA ASP A 90 0.43 -12.94 16.71
C ASP A 90 1.27 -12.27 17.79
N ILE A 91 1.56 -10.98 17.61
CA ILE A 91 2.29 -10.16 18.58
C ILE A 91 1.39 -9.03 19.05
N THR A 92 1.16 -8.94 20.35
CA THR A 92 0.44 -7.81 20.96
C THR A 92 1.43 -6.87 21.62
N LEU A 93 1.29 -5.58 21.30
CA LEU A 93 2.14 -4.50 21.83
C LEU A 93 1.44 -3.77 22.98
N ASP A 94 2.21 -3.37 23.98
CA ASP A 94 1.77 -2.47 25.03
C ASP A 94 2.00 -0.98 24.69
N ASN A 95 2.90 -0.71 23.74
CA ASN A 95 3.24 0.64 23.27
C ASN A 95 3.58 0.60 21.80
N MET A 96 3.41 1.73 21.12
CA MET A 96 3.88 1.96 19.77
C MET A 96 5.41 1.79 19.68
N LEU A 97 5.90 1.14 18.64
CA LEU A 97 7.32 0.89 18.43
C LEU A 97 7.96 1.97 17.55
N ALA A 98 9.04 2.57 18.05
CA ALA A 98 9.90 3.42 17.24
C ALA A 98 10.78 2.56 16.32
N VAL A 99 10.55 2.66 15.02
CA VAL A 99 11.28 1.91 14.00
C VAL A 99 12.48 2.72 13.54
N GLY A 100 13.66 2.11 13.57
CA GLY A 100 14.90 2.71 13.09
C GLY A 100 15.05 2.63 11.56
N SER A 101 16.22 3.00 11.05
CA SER A 101 16.53 2.97 9.62
C SER A 101 17.00 1.58 9.17
N ASN A 102 16.96 1.34 7.84
CA ASN A 102 17.47 0.12 7.20
C ASN A 102 16.82 -1.16 7.75
N LYS A 103 15.51 -1.19 7.79
CA LYS A 103 14.74 -2.34 8.30
C LYS A 103 13.87 -2.95 7.21
N SER A 104 13.81 -4.28 7.17
CA SER A 104 12.75 -5.04 6.50
C SER A 104 11.96 -5.80 7.56
N ILE A 105 10.70 -5.42 7.77
CA ILE A 105 9.79 -6.05 8.72
C ILE A 105 8.77 -6.84 7.90
N ILE A 106 8.91 -8.17 7.90
CA ILE A 106 8.20 -9.05 6.98
C ILE A 106 7.37 -10.06 7.77
N GLY A 107 6.06 -10.04 7.58
CA GLY A 107 5.18 -11.05 8.17
C GLY A 107 5.32 -12.40 7.46
N LEU A 108 5.52 -13.47 8.23
CA LEU A 108 5.25 -14.81 7.74
C LEU A 108 3.73 -14.97 7.53
N TYR A 109 3.34 -15.99 6.78
CA TYR A 109 1.92 -16.19 6.47
C TYR A 109 1.04 -16.19 7.73
N GLY A 110 0.08 -15.28 7.77
CA GLY A 110 -0.85 -15.10 8.89
C GLY A 110 -0.33 -14.26 10.06
N ALA A 111 0.85 -13.65 9.94
CA ALA A 111 1.40 -12.83 11.03
C ALA A 111 0.56 -11.56 11.30
N THR A 112 0.27 -11.32 12.58
CA THR A 112 -0.49 -10.16 13.06
C THR A 112 0.30 -9.40 14.12
N ILE A 113 0.31 -8.08 14.03
CA ILE A 113 0.76 -7.20 15.11
C ILE A 113 -0.42 -6.34 15.54
N SER A 114 -0.72 -6.35 16.84
CA SER A 114 -1.82 -5.57 17.40
C SER A 114 -1.36 -4.63 18.49
N ASN A 115 -2.02 -3.48 18.60
CA ASN A 115 -1.98 -2.62 19.77
C ASN A 115 -3.40 -2.15 20.08
N LEU A 116 -3.96 -2.65 21.16
CA LEU A 116 -5.36 -2.41 21.53
C LEU A 116 -5.53 -1.32 22.60
N ASN A 117 -4.49 -0.53 22.86
CA ASN A 117 -4.58 0.62 23.75
C ASN A 117 -5.46 1.71 23.17
N CYS A 118 -6.28 2.34 24.02
CA CYS A 118 -7.12 3.49 23.68
C CYS A 118 -6.61 4.78 24.36
N ASN A 119 -5.30 4.99 24.37
CA ASN A 119 -4.62 6.13 25.00
C ASN A 119 -3.38 6.52 24.16
N GLU A 120 -2.51 7.37 24.70
CA GLU A 120 -1.30 7.85 24.06
C GLU A 120 -0.27 6.77 23.67
N ASN A 121 -0.44 5.55 24.18
CA ASN A 121 0.41 4.41 23.81
C ASN A 121 -0.13 3.63 22.59
N ALA A 122 -1.21 4.07 21.99
CA ALA A 122 -1.80 3.47 20.79
C ALA A 122 -0.91 3.64 19.56
N GLY A 123 -1.27 2.96 18.48
CA GLY A 123 -0.46 2.90 17.27
C GLY A 123 0.53 1.72 17.28
N ILE A 124 1.06 1.36 16.11
CA ILE A 124 1.93 0.18 15.99
C ILE A 124 3.36 0.58 15.65
N PHE A 125 3.56 1.33 14.56
CA PHE A 125 4.89 1.74 14.11
C PHE A 125 5.02 3.26 13.95
N LEU A 126 5.97 3.86 14.66
CA LEU A 126 6.40 5.24 14.46
C LEU A 126 7.75 5.27 13.74
N LEU A 127 7.77 5.80 12.52
CA LEU A 127 8.97 6.03 11.72
C LEU A 127 9.32 7.53 11.78
N LYS A 128 10.02 7.94 12.84
CA LYS A 128 10.41 9.35 13.03
C LYS A 128 11.85 9.59 12.59
N GLY A 129 12.04 10.27 11.45
CA GLY A 129 13.34 10.49 10.85
C GLY A 129 14.00 9.21 10.30
N SER A 130 13.25 8.11 10.19
CA SER A 130 13.75 6.84 9.70
C SER A 130 13.94 6.88 8.19
N ASN A 131 14.90 6.11 7.70
CA ASN A 131 15.20 6.03 6.30
C ASN A 131 15.37 4.57 5.87
N ASN A 132 14.88 4.23 4.67
CA ASN A 132 15.07 2.93 4.05
C ASN A 132 14.40 1.78 4.85
N VAL A 133 13.06 1.79 4.89
CA VAL A 133 12.28 0.80 5.65
C VAL A 133 11.26 0.11 4.76
N ILE A 134 11.19 -1.21 4.88
CA ILE A 134 10.18 -2.07 4.26
C ILE A 134 9.29 -2.65 5.35
N ILE A 135 7.95 -2.54 5.18
CA ILE A 135 6.94 -3.21 6.00
C ILE A 135 6.08 -4.04 5.06
N ARG A 136 6.09 -5.36 5.22
CA ARG A 136 5.50 -6.24 4.22
C ARG A 136 4.74 -7.41 4.83
N ASN A 137 3.59 -7.76 4.22
CA ASN A 137 2.78 -8.96 4.50
C ASN A 137 2.36 -9.09 5.97
N LEU A 138 1.92 -7.99 6.58
CA LEU A 138 1.49 -7.94 7.97
C LEU A 138 0.03 -7.52 8.09
N THR A 139 -0.70 -8.18 8.98
CA THR A 139 -1.94 -7.62 9.53
C THR A 139 -1.59 -6.70 10.70
N LEU A 140 -1.98 -5.43 10.62
CA LEU A 140 -1.77 -4.42 11.67
C LEU A 140 -3.13 -4.02 12.24
N LEU A 141 -3.36 -4.33 13.51
CA LEU A 141 -4.67 -4.22 14.15
C LEU A 141 -4.65 -3.22 15.30
N GLY A 142 -5.42 -2.14 15.16
CA GLY A 142 -5.69 -1.16 16.21
C GLY A 142 -6.96 -1.47 17.03
N PRO A 143 -7.30 -0.61 18.01
CA PRO A 143 -8.42 -0.80 18.94
C PRO A 143 -9.79 -0.34 18.38
N GLY A 144 -9.83 0.17 17.17
CA GLY A 144 -10.98 0.89 16.61
C GLY A 144 -10.86 2.41 16.76
N ALA A 145 -11.45 3.13 15.83
CA ALA A 145 -11.37 4.58 15.76
C ALA A 145 -11.96 5.27 17.02
N TYR A 146 -11.15 6.10 17.66
CA TYR A 146 -11.54 6.90 18.82
C TYR A 146 -10.67 8.18 18.88
N ASP A 147 -11.28 9.33 18.66
CA ASP A 147 -10.59 10.62 18.57
C ASP A 147 -10.13 11.12 19.95
N ILE A 148 -8.94 10.72 20.34
CA ILE A 148 -8.32 11.08 21.63
C ILE A 148 -7.36 12.26 21.56
N ASP A 149 -7.22 12.91 20.38
CA ASP A 149 -6.26 14.01 20.13
C ASP A 149 -4.81 13.64 20.52
N ALA A 150 -4.42 12.37 20.25
CA ALA A 150 -3.07 11.89 20.51
C ALA A 150 -2.24 11.96 19.23
N ASN A 151 -1.09 12.62 19.29
CA ASN A 151 -0.20 12.77 18.15
C ASN A 151 0.43 11.43 17.72
N TYR A 152 0.42 11.15 16.42
CA TYR A 152 1.08 9.99 15.80
C TYR A 152 0.58 8.62 16.27
N SER A 153 -0.69 8.51 16.66
CA SER A 153 -1.30 7.27 17.16
C SER A 153 -1.92 6.39 16.06
N ASP A 154 -1.56 6.62 14.80
CA ASP A 154 -1.96 5.76 13.70
C ASP A 154 -1.30 4.39 13.79
N ASN A 155 -1.87 3.39 13.13
CA ASN A 155 -1.20 2.09 13.05
C ASN A 155 0.22 2.21 12.44
N ILE A 156 0.41 3.10 11.45
CA ILE A 156 1.74 3.50 10.98
C ILE A 156 1.77 5.03 10.86
N SER A 157 2.72 5.66 11.54
CA SER A 157 2.97 7.11 11.41
C SER A 157 4.36 7.36 10.83
N LEU A 158 4.43 7.99 9.65
CA LEU A 158 5.68 8.44 9.03
C LEU A 158 5.87 9.93 9.33
N VAL A 159 6.90 10.27 10.09
CA VAL A 159 7.23 11.62 10.54
C VAL A 159 8.64 11.97 10.08
N GLY A 160 8.80 12.71 9.00
CA GLY A 160 10.12 12.98 8.41
C GLY A 160 10.84 11.74 7.87
N ALA A 161 10.10 10.65 7.62
CA ALA A 161 10.67 9.40 7.14
C ALA A 161 10.89 9.43 5.62
N LYS A 162 11.91 8.72 5.13
CA LYS A 162 12.26 8.68 3.70
C LYS A 162 12.50 7.26 3.23
N ASN A 163 12.24 7.02 1.92
CA ASN A 163 12.42 5.71 1.31
C ASN A 163 11.71 4.61 2.11
N VAL A 164 10.38 4.66 2.12
CA VAL A 164 9.55 3.68 2.83
C VAL A 164 8.68 2.92 1.82
N TRP A 165 8.67 1.61 1.95
CA TRP A 165 7.80 0.74 1.18
C TRP A 165 6.91 -0.09 2.11
N VAL A 166 5.59 0.10 1.98
CA VAL A 166 4.57 -0.70 2.66
C VAL A 166 3.86 -1.55 1.61
N ASP A 167 3.93 -2.87 1.75
CA ASP A 167 3.47 -3.80 0.71
C ASP A 167 2.70 -4.98 1.28
N HIS A 168 1.60 -5.35 0.62
CA HIS A 168 0.75 -6.47 1.04
C HIS A 168 0.43 -6.45 2.54
N CYS A 169 0.08 -5.30 3.08
CA CYS A 169 -0.37 -5.18 4.46
C CYS A 169 -1.90 -5.08 4.54
N ASP A 170 -2.46 -5.58 5.64
CA ASP A 170 -3.86 -5.36 6.02
C ASP A 170 -3.89 -4.46 7.26
N ILE A 171 -4.12 -3.17 7.04
CA ILE A 171 -4.06 -2.15 8.09
C ILE A 171 -5.46 -1.78 8.50
N GLN A 172 -5.81 -2.05 9.76
CA GLN A 172 -7.18 -1.96 10.21
C GLN A 172 -7.34 -1.38 11.60
N ASP A 173 -8.47 -0.70 11.79
CA ASP A 173 -8.97 -0.27 13.09
C ASP A 173 -8.01 0.64 13.87
N GLY A 174 -7.23 1.49 13.19
CA GLY A 174 -6.37 2.48 13.85
C GLY A 174 -7.18 3.46 14.71
N ILE A 175 -6.63 3.88 15.85
CA ILE A 175 -7.34 4.74 16.80
C ILE A 175 -7.49 6.16 16.26
N ASP A 176 -6.40 6.78 15.76
CA ASP A 176 -6.38 8.11 15.16
C ASP A 176 -6.48 8.02 13.64
N GLY A 177 -5.84 7.02 13.07
CA GLY A 177 -5.83 6.71 11.65
C GLY A 177 -5.14 5.39 11.36
N ASN A 178 -5.17 4.97 10.09
CA ASN A 178 -4.50 3.75 9.70
C ASN A 178 -3.03 4.00 9.28
N PHE A 179 -2.77 5.08 8.52
CA PHE A 179 -1.42 5.30 8.00
C PHE A 179 -1.22 6.76 7.57
N ASP A 180 -0.43 7.51 8.30
CA ASP A 180 -0.17 8.92 8.04
C ASP A 180 1.26 9.20 7.57
N ILE A 181 1.43 10.21 6.69
CA ILE A 181 2.68 10.62 6.06
C ILE A 181 2.82 12.13 6.23
N VAL A 182 3.66 12.57 7.16
CA VAL A 182 3.71 13.97 7.60
C VAL A 182 5.15 14.47 7.79
N GLU A 183 5.28 15.77 8.02
CA GLU A 183 6.50 16.44 8.44
C GLU A 183 7.71 16.20 7.54
N GLY A 184 7.53 16.38 6.21
CA GLY A 184 8.62 16.25 5.26
C GLY A 184 9.01 14.80 4.94
N SER A 185 8.18 13.83 5.32
CA SER A 185 8.33 12.44 4.81
C SER A 185 8.32 12.43 3.29
N ASP A 186 9.11 11.54 2.66
CA ASP A 186 9.25 11.56 1.21
C ASP A 186 9.70 10.22 0.63
N SER A 187 9.50 10.05 -0.68
CA SER A 187 9.93 8.84 -1.39
C SER A 187 9.23 7.58 -0.88
N ILE A 188 7.90 7.61 -0.87
CA ILE A 188 7.05 6.56 -0.29
C ILE A 188 6.37 5.76 -1.39
N CYS A 189 6.35 4.44 -1.23
CA CYS A 189 5.53 3.52 -2.02
C CYS A 189 4.63 2.72 -1.08
N VAL A 190 3.33 2.70 -1.38
CA VAL A 190 2.35 1.82 -0.75
C VAL A 190 1.73 0.96 -1.84
N SER A 191 1.86 -0.34 -1.73
CA SER A 191 1.39 -1.26 -2.77
C SER A 191 0.63 -2.45 -2.19
N TRP A 192 -0.37 -2.92 -2.91
CA TRP A 192 -1.15 -4.10 -2.55
C TRP A 192 -1.63 -4.12 -1.08
N THR A 193 -1.83 -2.95 -0.49
CA THR A 193 -2.20 -2.79 0.91
C THR A 193 -3.70 -2.52 1.02
N ARG A 194 -4.36 -3.22 1.95
CA ARG A 194 -5.77 -3.01 2.27
C ARG A 194 -5.91 -2.17 3.51
N PHE A 195 -6.79 -1.18 3.46
CA PHE A 195 -7.21 -0.35 4.59
C PHE A 195 -8.66 -0.61 4.92
N ARG A 196 -9.00 -0.75 6.20
CA ARG A 196 -10.38 -0.98 6.63
C ARG A 196 -10.61 -0.64 8.10
N TYR A 197 -11.89 -0.51 8.46
CA TYR A 197 -12.37 -0.40 9.83
C TYR A 197 -13.49 -1.41 10.04
N LEU A 198 -13.26 -2.40 10.88
CA LEU A 198 -14.22 -3.46 11.20
C LEU A 198 -14.92 -3.22 12.54
N ILE A 199 -14.33 -2.37 13.39
CA ILE A 199 -14.87 -1.96 14.68
C ILE A 199 -15.63 -0.66 14.48
N ALA A 200 -16.85 -0.57 15.02
CA ALA A 200 -17.63 0.66 15.00
C ALA A 200 -16.86 1.80 15.68
N PRO A 201 -16.88 3.03 15.14
CA PRO A 201 -16.18 4.15 15.75
C PRO A 201 -16.74 4.49 17.13
N LYS A 202 -15.87 4.91 18.04
CA LYS A 202 -16.22 5.33 19.37
C LYS A 202 -16.28 6.86 19.42
N GLY A 203 -17.40 7.41 19.82
CA GLY A 203 -17.57 8.85 20.03
C GLY A 203 -17.14 9.32 21.42
N GLY A 204 -17.13 10.64 21.63
CA GLY A 204 -16.85 11.27 22.92
C GLY A 204 -15.38 11.33 23.32
N GLY A 205 -14.46 11.21 22.37
CA GLY A 205 -13.03 11.43 22.59
C GLY A 205 -12.68 12.92 22.73
N SER A 206 -11.47 13.23 23.21
CA SER A 206 -10.99 14.60 23.46
C SER A 206 -10.80 15.42 22.18
N GLY A 207 -10.54 14.78 21.03
CA GLY A 207 -10.44 15.44 19.73
C GLY A 207 -11.78 15.85 19.13
N GLY A 208 -12.90 15.32 19.63
CA GLY A 208 -14.25 15.79 19.38
C GLY A 208 -14.99 15.20 18.19
N SER A 209 -14.39 14.26 17.45
CA SER A 209 -15.07 13.54 16.38
C SER A 209 -15.76 12.28 16.91
N ASP A 210 -17.02 12.07 16.56
CA ASP A 210 -17.76 10.82 16.87
C ASP A 210 -17.47 9.70 15.87
N ASP A 211 -16.84 10.01 14.74
CA ASP A 211 -16.45 9.04 13.72
C ASP A 211 -15.08 9.43 13.14
N HIS A 212 -14.02 8.87 13.71
CA HIS A 212 -12.63 9.15 13.36
C HIS A 212 -11.99 8.04 12.50
N ARG A 213 -12.78 7.35 11.68
CA ARG A 213 -12.28 6.30 10.77
C ARG A 213 -11.52 6.89 9.58
N ASN A 214 -10.33 7.42 9.86
CA ASN A 214 -9.42 8.04 8.90
C ASN A 214 -8.45 7.02 8.34
N CYS A 215 -8.15 7.07 7.02
CA CYS A 215 -7.25 6.10 6.40
C CYS A 215 -5.82 6.65 6.26
N ASN A 216 -5.62 7.68 5.44
CA ASN A 216 -4.27 8.15 5.09
C ASN A 216 -4.22 9.68 5.01
N LEU A 217 -3.56 10.32 5.95
CA LEU A 217 -3.27 11.75 5.88
C LEU A 217 -1.88 11.97 5.28
N ILE A 218 -1.82 12.80 4.25
CA ILE A 218 -0.55 13.26 3.65
C ILE A 218 -0.46 14.77 3.86
N GLY A 219 0.48 15.18 4.72
CA GLY A 219 0.63 16.56 5.18
C GLY A 219 -0.29 16.92 6.35
N ASN A 220 0.33 17.22 7.49
CA ASN A 220 -0.35 17.38 8.77
C ASN A 220 -1.28 18.60 8.80
N SER A 221 -0.80 19.77 8.36
CA SER A 221 -1.50 21.05 8.47
C SER A 221 -1.39 21.87 7.18
N ASN A 222 -2.31 22.80 6.96
CA ASN A 222 -2.20 23.79 5.88
C ASN A 222 -1.03 24.79 6.09
N ASN A 223 -0.46 24.85 7.30
CA ASN A 223 0.56 25.81 7.71
C ASN A 223 1.96 25.19 7.84
N THR A 224 2.17 23.96 7.38
CA THR A 224 3.46 23.23 7.47
C THR A 224 4.29 23.32 6.20
N ALA A 225 4.13 24.36 5.39
CA ALA A 225 4.87 24.52 4.14
C ALA A 225 6.40 24.53 4.31
N ASP A 226 6.91 24.98 5.43
CA ASP A 226 8.32 24.96 5.78
C ASP A 226 8.90 23.55 5.94
N LEU A 227 8.08 22.59 6.31
CA LEU A 227 8.44 21.17 6.44
C LEU A 227 8.05 20.36 5.18
N ASP A 228 6.89 20.64 4.62
CA ASP A 228 6.22 19.75 3.67
C ASP A 228 6.40 20.14 2.20
N ALA A 229 6.68 21.43 1.91
CA ALA A 229 6.83 21.88 0.52
C ALA A 229 8.00 21.19 -0.19
N GLY A 230 7.71 20.56 -1.33
CA GLY A 230 8.69 19.78 -2.10
C GLY A 230 8.90 18.34 -1.62
N HIS A 231 8.26 17.96 -0.53
CA HIS A 231 8.24 16.61 0.03
C HIS A 231 6.87 15.97 -0.10
N LEU A 232 6.62 14.91 0.66
CA LEU A 232 5.37 14.13 0.68
C LEU A 232 5.04 13.47 -0.66
N ASN A 233 6.09 13.07 -1.42
CA ASN A 233 5.92 12.40 -2.70
C ASN A 233 5.62 10.91 -2.47
N CYS A 234 4.43 10.48 -2.88
CA CYS A 234 3.90 9.15 -2.58
C CYS A 234 3.33 8.47 -3.82
N THR A 235 3.46 7.14 -3.87
CA THR A 235 2.80 6.29 -4.86
C THR A 235 1.95 5.25 -4.15
N PHE A 236 0.65 5.21 -4.45
CA PHE A 236 -0.27 4.15 -4.04
C PHE A 236 -0.59 3.31 -5.26
N ILE A 237 -0.25 2.03 -5.23
CA ILE A 237 -0.46 1.07 -6.34
C ILE A 237 -1.24 -0.13 -5.83
N CYS A 238 -2.34 -0.49 -6.50
CA CYS A 238 -3.12 -1.66 -6.14
C CYS A 238 -3.55 -1.69 -4.66
N CYS A 239 -3.83 -0.53 -4.08
CA CYS A 239 -4.34 -0.43 -2.72
C CYS A 239 -5.88 -0.55 -2.70
N TRP A 240 -6.41 -1.03 -1.58
CA TRP A 240 -7.84 -1.23 -1.42
C TRP A 240 -8.35 -0.54 -0.16
N TRP A 241 -9.21 0.48 -0.33
CA TRP A 241 -9.99 1.09 0.74
C TRP A 241 -11.38 0.47 0.78
N GLY A 242 -11.61 -0.35 1.80
CA GLY A 242 -12.77 -1.23 1.91
C GLY A 242 -13.69 -0.90 3.07
N ASP A 243 -14.15 -1.94 3.74
CA ASP A 243 -15.13 -1.88 4.82
C ASP A 243 -14.79 -0.83 5.87
N GLY A 244 -15.76 0.02 6.23
CA GLY A 244 -15.67 1.01 7.29
C GLY A 244 -14.77 2.21 6.99
N CYS A 245 -14.00 2.24 5.89
CA CYS A 245 -13.24 3.44 5.53
C CYS A 245 -14.17 4.63 5.34
N SER A 246 -13.90 5.72 6.07
CA SER A 246 -14.78 6.91 6.08
C SER A 246 -14.18 8.07 5.29
N GLU A 247 -12.96 8.43 5.55
CA GLU A 247 -12.30 9.56 4.90
C GLU A 247 -10.79 9.41 4.79
N ARG A 248 -10.13 10.36 4.08
CA ARG A 248 -8.68 10.40 3.84
C ARG A 248 -8.15 9.14 3.10
N CYS A 249 -8.67 8.88 1.89
CA CYS A 249 -8.28 7.69 1.11
C CYS A 249 -7.60 8.02 -0.26
N PRO A 250 -6.46 8.77 -0.29
CA PRO A 250 -5.85 9.59 0.75
C PRO A 250 -6.39 11.05 0.80
N ARG A 251 -6.09 11.81 1.86
CA ARG A 251 -6.18 13.28 1.88
C ARG A 251 -4.79 13.89 1.76
N VAL A 252 -4.56 14.73 0.75
CA VAL A 252 -3.23 15.23 0.36
C VAL A 252 -3.11 16.73 0.54
N ARG A 253 -1.98 17.17 1.11
CA ARG A 253 -1.45 18.53 1.09
C ARG A 253 0.01 18.50 0.61
N PHE A 254 0.48 19.50 -0.11
CA PHE A 254 1.86 19.72 -0.60
C PHE A 254 2.44 18.62 -1.51
N GLY A 255 2.07 17.36 -1.34
CA GLY A 255 2.72 16.21 -1.99
C GLY A 255 2.37 16.04 -3.47
N LYS A 256 3.26 15.38 -4.22
CA LYS A 256 2.97 14.76 -5.50
C LYS A 256 2.54 13.33 -5.27
N VAL A 257 1.29 13.02 -5.51
CA VAL A 257 0.72 11.71 -5.17
C VAL A 257 0.12 11.06 -6.40
N ARG A 258 0.60 9.85 -6.74
CA ARG A 258 -0.04 8.97 -7.72
C ARG A 258 -0.87 7.92 -7.01
N VAL A 259 -2.10 7.74 -7.47
CA VAL A 259 -2.99 6.66 -7.04
C VAL A 259 -3.38 5.87 -8.28
N VAL A 260 -2.92 4.63 -8.40
CA VAL A 260 -3.08 3.84 -9.61
C VAL A 260 -3.58 2.43 -9.34
N ASN A 261 -4.53 1.97 -10.13
CA ASN A 261 -5.16 0.64 -10.00
C ASN A 261 -5.67 0.32 -8.58
N CYS A 262 -6.19 1.32 -7.89
CA CYS A 262 -6.70 1.18 -6.53
C CYS A 262 -8.21 0.97 -6.51
N LEU A 263 -8.70 0.31 -5.46
CA LEU A 263 -10.11 -0.06 -5.27
C LEU A 263 -10.75 0.74 -4.13
N TYR A 264 -11.96 1.27 -4.40
CA TYR A 264 -12.82 1.95 -3.44
C TYR A 264 -14.20 1.29 -3.45
N ASP A 265 -14.47 0.41 -2.49
CA ASP A 265 -15.73 -0.33 -2.43
C ASP A 265 -16.47 -0.23 -1.07
N GLY A 266 -15.89 0.48 -0.10
CA GLY A 266 -16.53 0.76 1.19
C GLY A 266 -17.87 1.52 1.05
N ASN A 267 -18.76 1.31 2.00
CA ASN A 267 -20.07 1.96 2.03
C ASN A 267 -20.16 3.14 3.01
N ASP A 268 -19.08 3.46 3.71
CA ASP A 268 -19.04 4.48 4.76
C ASP A 268 -18.35 5.78 4.34
N PHE A 269 -17.86 5.89 3.12
CA PHE A 269 -17.12 7.05 2.66
C PHE A 269 -17.89 8.37 2.84
N LYS A 270 -17.32 9.27 3.63
CA LYS A 270 -17.64 10.71 3.60
C LYS A 270 -16.98 11.33 2.37
N TYR A 271 -15.77 10.86 2.02
CA TYR A 271 -15.08 11.06 0.74
C TYR A 271 -13.92 10.06 0.56
N CYS A 272 -13.52 9.83 -0.70
CA CYS A 272 -12.36 9.00 -1.02
C CYS A 272 -11.09 9.87 -1.09
N VAL A 273 -10.82 10.56 -2.18
CA VAL A 273 -9.62 11.39 -2.36
C VAL A 273 -9.91 12.83 -1.97
N GLY A 274 -9.16 13.36 -1.00
CA GLY A 274 -9.20 14.77 -0.60
C GLY A 274 -8.02 15.54 -1.17
N TYR A 275 -8.26 16.59 -1.96
CA TYR A 275 -7.22 17.47 -2.46
C TYR A 275 -7.16 18.77 -1.65
N GLY A 276 -6.02 19.02 -1.04
CA GLY A 276 -5.77 20.14 -0.15
C GLY A 276 -4.82 21.16 -0.74
N VAL A 277 -4.32 22.05 0.12
CA VAL A 277 -3.41 23.12 -0.25
C VAL A 277 -2.15 22.57 -0.92
N TYR A 278 -1.76 23.13 -2.04
CA TYR A 278 -0.54 22.81 -2.79
C TYR A 278 -0.37 21.33 -3.16
N SER A 279 -1.47 20.55 -3.14
CA SER A 279 -1.45 19.15 -3.56
C SER A 279 -1.32 19.02 -5.09
N ASN A 280 -0.65 17.98 -5.55
CA ASN A 280 -0.55 17.63 -6.98
C ASN A 280 -0.81 16.13 -7.15
N ILE A 281 -2.04 15.76 -7.50
CA ILE A 281 -2.56 14.39 -7.43
C ILE A 281 -2.84 13.87 -8.83
N TYR A 282 -2.43 12.63 -9.09
CA TYR A 282 -2.73 11.90 -10.32
C TYR A 282 -3.39 10.57 -9.98
N VAL A 283 -4.68 10.44 -10.30
CA VAL A 283 -5.48 9.23 -10.06
C VAL A 283 -5.77 8.60 -11.41
N GLU A 284 -5.37 7.34 -11.60
CA GLU A 284 -5.57 6.68 -12.88
C GLU A 284 -5.98 5.22 -12.74
N LYS A 285 -6.86 4.79 -13.62
CA LYS A 285 -7.33 3.40 -13.74
C LYS A 285 -7.69 2.76 -12.39
N CYS A 286 -8.29 3.56 -11.50
CA CYS A 286 -8.85 3.10 -10.24
C CYS A 286 -10.30 2.68 -10.41
N ALA A 287 -10.84 1.86 -9.48
CA ALA A 287 -12.23 1.44 -9.48
C ALA A 287 -12.97 1.98 -8.26
N PHE A 288 -13.98 2.84 -8.51
CA PHE A 288 -14.93 3.34 -7.52
C PHE A 288 -16.21 2.51 -7.67
N VAL A 289 -16.40 1.49 -6.84
CA VAL A 289 -17.41 0.45 -7.05
C VAL A 289 -18.68 0.72 -6.28
N SER A 290 -18.59 1.06 -4.99
CA SER A 290 -19.78 1.33 -4.20
C SER A 290 -20.45 2.65 -4.61
N GLU A 291 -21.77 2.77 -4.39
CA GLU A 291 -22.50 4.01 -4.63
C GLU A 291 -21.97 5.18 -3.81
N LYS A 292 -21.43 4.90 -2.62
CA LYS A 292 -20.77 5.93 -1.79
C LYS A 292 -19.47 6.39 -2.41
N ALA A 293 -18.61 5.45 -2.86
CA ALA A 293 -17.35 5.78 -3.51
C ALA A 293 -17.58 6.64 -4.77
N LYS A 294 -18.51 6.26 -5.63
CA LYS A 294 -18.86 7.02 -6.84
C LYS A 294 -19.32 8.46 -6.52
N LYS A 295 -20.26 8.62 -5.56
CA LYS A 295 -20.82 9.92 -5.19
C LYS A 295 -19.87 10.80 -4.38
N LYS A 296 -18.90 10.21 -3.72
CA LYS A 296 -17.97 10.85 -2.78
C LYS A 296 -16.50 10.67 -3.19
N ALA A 297 -16.24 10.48 -4.48
CA ALA A 297 -14.91 10.20 -5.00
C ALA A 297 -13.89 11.28 -4.63
N LEU A 298 -14.26 12.54 -4.77
CA LEU A 298 -13.37 13.68 -4.55
C LEU A 298 -13.93 14.66 -3.51
N LYS A 299 -13.04 15.27 -2.74
CA LYS A 299 -13.40 16.34 -1.79
C LYS A 299 -12.37 17.46 -1.81
N ASP A 300 -12.86 18.68 -1.94
CA ASP A 300 -12.06 19.91 -1.93
C ASP A 300 -11.74 20.35 -0.49
N TYR A 301 -10.46 20.51 -0.18
CA TYR A 301 -9.90 21.02 1.07
C TYR A 301 -8.84 22.12 0.85
N ARG A 302 -8.71 22.61 -0.39
CA ARG A 302 -7.66 23.58 -0.78
C ARG A 302 -7.85 24.99 -0.23
N GLY A 303 -9.10 25.38 0.06
CA GLY A 303 -9.44 26.78 0.33
C GLY A 303 -9.19 27.65 -0.91
N ASP A 304 -8.33 28.67 -0.78
CA ASP A 304 -7.92 29.62 -1.84
C ASP A 304 -6.52 29.30 -2.41
N LYS A 305 -5.92 28.15 -2.08
CA LYS A 305 -4.53 27.80 -2.44
C LYS A 305 -4.44 27.05 -3.74
N ASP A 306 -3.24 27.08 -4.33
CA ASP A 306 -2.88 26.32 -5.53
C ASP A 306 -3.01 24.82 -5.30
N PHE A 307 -3.40 24.12 -6.35
CA PHE A 307 -3.51 22.66 -6.36
C PHE A 307 -3.62 22.14 -7.80
N ASN A 308 -3.35 20.86 -7.97
CA ASN A 308 -3.70 20.12 -9.18
C ASN A 308 -4.28 18.76 -8.79
N ILE A 309 -5.34 18.33 -9.48
CA ILE A 309 -5.81 16.96 -9.45
C ILE A 309 -6.24 16.54 -10.84
N LYS A 310 -5.74 15.38 -11.27
CA LYS A 310 -6.15 14.73 -12.51
C LYS A 310 -6.62 13.31 -12.22
N VAL A 311 -7.78 12.98 -12.76
CA VAL A 311 -8.39 11.65 -12.68
C VAL A 311 -8.62 11.19 -14.12
N VAL A 312 -8.12 10.01 -14.48
CA VAL A 312 -8.20 9.48 -15.85
C VAL A 312 -8.52 7.99 -15.86
N ASP A 313 -9.33 7.58 -16.82
CA ASP A 313 -9.63 6.16 -17.11
C ASP A 313 -10.13 5.36 -15.88
N CYS A 314 -10.79 5.99 -14.91
CA CYS A 314 -11.29 5.32 -13.72
C CYS A 314 -12.68 4.70 -13.95
N LEU A 315 -12.93 3.53 -13.34
CA LEU A 315 -14.26 2.94 -13.32
C LEU A 315 -15.15 3.62 -12.26
N GLY A 316 -16.36 4.00 -12.66
CA GLY A 316 -17.41 4.49 -11.75
C GLY A 316 -17.45 5.98 -11.52
N ILE A 317 -16.51 6.74 -12.06
CA ILE A 317 -16.48 8.20 -12.07
C ILE A 317 -15.96 8.72 -13.40
N ASP A 318 -16.32 9.95 -13.76
CA ASP A 318 -15.86 10.63 -14.95
C ASP A 318 -14.41 11.13 -14.78
N ASP A 319 -13.73 11.34 -15.90
CA ASP A 319 -12.43 12.00 -15.93
C ASP A 319 -12.53 13.43 -15.40
N VAL A 320 -11.54 13.82 -14.60
CA VAL A 320 -11.47 15.15 -13.98
C VAL A 320 -10.09 15.72 -14.17
N GLU A 321 -10.02 16.98 -14.55
CA GLU A 321 -8.78 17.76 -14.53
C GLU A 321 -9.09 19.15 -13.95
N LEU A 322 -8.66 19.36 -12.72
CA LEU A 322 -8.83 20.61 -12.00
C LEU A 322 -7.49 21.14 -11.54
N SER A 323 -7.27 22.42 -11.73
CA SER A 323 -6.04 23.09 -11.30
C SER A 323 -6.32 24.53 -10.87
N GLN A 324 -5.48 25.04 -10.01
CA GLN A 324 -5.41 26.47 -9.65
C GLN A 324 -3.94 26.83 -9.40
N GLY A 325 -3.51 28.00 -9.87
CA GLY A 325 -2.13 28.48 -9.79
C GLY A 325 -1.28 28.13 -10.99
N GLU A 326 0.01 28.42 -10.88
CA GLU A 326 0.98 28.23 -11.98
C GLU A 326 1.67 26.87 -11.97
N TRP A 327 1.31 25.99 -11.06
CA TRP A 327 1.91 24.66 -10.95
C TRP A 327 1.48 23.78 -12.14
N GLY A 328 2.46 23.23 -12.83
CA GLY A 328 2.18 22.23 -13.84
C GLY A 328 1.61 20.96 -13.22
N GLN A 329 0.66 20.34 -13.91
CA GLN A 329 0.13 19.05 -13.52
C GLN A 329 1.26 18.02 -13.38
N PHE A 330 1.34 17.32 -12.25
CA PHE A 330 2.22 16.18 -12.07
C PHE A 330 1.82 15.05 -13.01
N VAL A 331 2.77 14.62 -13.84
CA VAL A 331 2.61 13.42 -14.66
C VAL A 331 3.67 12.42 -14.20
N PRO A 332 3.26 11.22 -13.75
CA PRO A 332 4.20 10.20 -13.33
C PRO A 332 5.15 9.80 -14.47
N ASN A 333 6.45 9.77 -14.20
CA ASN A 333 7.49 9.48 -15.18
C ASN A 333 8.28 8.19 -14.93
N TYR A 334 7.79 7.33 -14.04
CA TYR A 334 8.39 6.04 -13.75
C TYR A 334 7.61 4.89 -14.41
N ASP A 335 8.31 3.79 -14.69
CA ASP A 335 7.78 2.67 -15.44
C ASP A 335 6.82 1.81 -14.60
N TYR A 336 5.53 2.09 -14.75
CA TYR A 336 4.45 1.22 -14.30
C TYR A 336 3.31 1.26 -15.32
N LYS A 337 3.05 0.12 -15.95
CA LYS A 337 1.93 -0.01 -16.90
C LYS A 337 0.66 -0.38 -16.14
N ALA A 338 -0.21 0.60 -15.98
CA ALA A 338 -1.49 0.40 -15.33
C ALA A 338 -2.41 -0.49 -16.20
N PHE A 339 -3.02 -1.50 -15.58
CA PHE A 339 -4.04 -2.34 -16.22
C PHE A 339 -5.43 -1.67 -16.19
N ASN A 340 -6.37 -2.21 -16.94
CA ASN A 340 -7.69 -1.60 -17.07
C ASN A 340 -8.46 -1.55 -15.75
N ALA A 341 -9.21 -0.47 -15.53
CA ALA A 341 -9.92 -0.21 -14.27
C ALA A 341 -11.00 -1.26 -13.95
N ASP A 342 -11.62 -1.88 -14.95
CA ASP A 342 -12.62 -2.94 -14.79
C ASP A 342 -12.05 -4.25 -14.21
N MET A 343 -10.74 -4.46 -14.28
CA MET A 343 -10.05 -5.59 -13.70
C MET A 343 -9.68 -5.39 -12.23
N VAL A 344 -9.66 -4.14 -11.75
CA VAL A 344 -9.13 -3.77 -10.43
C VAL A 344 -9.83 -4.56 -9.30
N GLU A 345 -11.15 -4.61 -9.29
CA GLU A 345 -11.87 -5.29 -8.22
C GLU A 345 -11.52 -6.78 -8.14
N SER A 346 -11.54 -7.49 -9.26
CA SER A 346 -11.25 -8.92 -9.30
C SER A 346 -9.80 -9.24 -8.94
N VAL A 347 -8.86 -8.38 -9.32
CA VAL A 347 -7.44 -8.53 -9.03
C VAL A 347 -7.15 -8.27 -7.54
N LEU A 348 -7.67 -7.17 -6.98
CA LEU A 348 -7.36 -6.78 -5.61
C LEU A 348 -8.09 -7.64 -4.56
N LYS A 349 -9.26 -8.19 -4.90
CA LYS A 349 -10.01 -9.10 -4.04
C LYS A 349 -9.58 -10.57 -4.13
N ASN A 350 -8.55 -10.88 -4.91
CA ASN A 350 -8.04 -12.25 -4.98
C ASN A 350 -7.48 -12.68 -3.61
N SER A 351 -7.99 -13.80 -3.08
CA SER A 351 -7.64 -14.27 -1.73
C SER A 351 -6.23 -14.84 -1.59
N GLU A 352 -5.58 -15.16 -2.70
CA GLU A 352 -4.25 -15.78 -2.66
C GLU A 352 -3.12 -14.78 -2.88
N ASN A 353 -3.40 -13.71 -3.62
CA ASN A 353 -2.39 -12.76 -4.05
C ASN A 353 -2.93 -11.35 -4.31
N GLY A 354 -4.10 -11.02 -3.80
CA GLY A 354 -4.67 -9.66 -3.86
C GLY A 354 -4.14 -8.74 -2.78
N ALA A 355 -4.81 -7.61 -2.61
CA ALA A 355 -4.44 -6.62 -1.60
C ALA A 355 -4.69 -7.12 -0.17
N GLY A 356 -3.74 -6.84 0.74
CA GLY A 356 -3.74 -7.29 2.12
C GLY A 356 -2.58 -8.24 2.42
N ALA A 357 -2.52 -8.78 3.63
CA ALA A 357 -1.50 -9.73 4.09
C ALA A 357 -1.75 -11.14 3.52
N THR A 358 -1.65 -11.27 2.19
CA THR A 358 -2.06 -12.47 1.45
C THR A 358 -0.90 -13.38 1.04
N LEU A 359 0.35 -12.91 1.15
CA LEU A 359 1.51 -13.66 0.67
C LEU A 359 1.80 -14.88 1.56
N LYS A 360 2.02 -16.03 0.93
CA LYS A 360 2.39 -17.27 1.62
C LYS A 360 3.91 -17.34 1.87
N ILE A 361 4.44 -16.38 2.65
CA ILE A 361 5.86 -16.36 3.04
C ILE A 361 6.05 -17.35 4.19
N LEU A 362 6.91 -18.35 3.96
CA LEU A 362 7.29 -19.38 4.91
C LEU A 362 8.83 -19.35 5.07
N LEU A 363 9.36 -19.75 6.23
CA LEU A 363 10.79 -19.97 6.48
C LEU A 363 11.18 -21.41 6.23
#